data_05ea7b2252289b25548bab64b96bc64e
#
_entry.id   05ea7b2252289b25548bab64b96bc64e
#
_cell.length_a   1.000
_cell.length_b   1.000
_cell.length_c   1.000
_cell.angle_alpha   90.00
_cell.angle_beta   90.00
_cell.angle_gamma   90.00
#
_symmetry.space_group_name_H-M   'P 1'
#
loop_
_entity.id
_entity.type
_entity.pdbx_description
1 polymer ?
#
loop_
_entity_poly.entity_id
_entity_poly.type
_entity_poly.pdbx_seq_one_letter_code
_entity_poly.pdbx_strand_id
1 'polypeptide(L)'
;MCAALGAAAFLLNVPVASAGGVDACPETAVLVARGSDQNEEHGEYVGPQRYSAQAPESTGFEGRNFAALFHQVEQRHPGAMDGVYVLALDPEAYPAAMNLPPLAQEGEELSPRDVVRRIMEILQQYPIGDLVYSVTLGAVDSLRTGVRNAPKVVEDYEATTGCRPRWVAAGYSQGALVATSVESHLAETGRLQAVLTFGNPLHQVPWAQNRTGLPANRYVDYCLDGDFVCDFSLEAANRALATKAERHASYFLGEPTEQDVQVIDAVAGILTSHD
;
A
#
# COMPACT_ATOMS: atom_id res chain seq x y z
N MET A 1 1.70 6.80 73.63
CA MET A 1 0.60 6.99 72.71
C MET A 1 1.24 7.22 71.29
N CYS A 2 1.38 6.15 70.50
CA CYS A 2 1.87 6.21 69.11
C CYS A 2 0.67 6.01 68.18
N ALA A 3 0.34 7.03 67.37
CA ALA A 3 -0.69 6.95 66.39
C ALA A 3 -0.06 6.43 65.10
N ALA A 4 -0.50 5.29 64.59
CA ALA A 4 -0.14 4.76 63.26
C ALA A 4 -1.08 5.32 62.20
N LEU A 5 -0.53 6.06 61.27
CA LEU A 5 -1.19 6.52 60.03
C LEU A 5 -1.15 5.40 59.00
N GLY A 6 -2.31 4.81 58.73
CA GLY A 6 -2.46 3.86 57.64
C GLY A 6 -2.63 4.59 56.29
N ALA A 7 -1.71 4.37 55.39
CA ALA A 7 -1.83 4.82 54.00
C ALA A 7 -2.68 3.81 53.23
N ALA A 8 -3.87 4.23 52.78
CA ALA A 8 -4.72 3.47 51.87
C ALA A 8 -4.22 3.71 50.43
N ALA A 9 -3.65 2.69 49.83
CA ALA A 9 -3.31 2.70 48.40
C ALA A 9 -4.59 2.49 47.60
N PHE A 10 -5.05 3.55 46.90
CA PHE A 10 -6.07 3.44 45.86
C PHE A 10 -5.44 2.85 44.60
N LEU A 11 -5.71 1.59 44.34
CA LEU A 11 -5.46 0.99 43.03
C LEU A 11 -6.46 1.58 42.06
N LEU A 12 -5.99 2.49 41.21
CA LEU A 12 -6.73 2.96 40.05
C LEU A 12 -6.78 1.79 39.04
N ASN A 13 -7.90 1.11 38.97
CA ASN A 13 -8.24 0.25 37.85
C ASN A 13 -8.42 1.14 36.61
N VAL A 14 -7.36 1.29 35.82
CA VAL A 14 -7.49 1.81 34.48
C VAL A 14 -8.12 0.70 33.66
N PRO A 15 -9.31 0.91 33.05
CA PRO A 15 -9.83 -0.07 32.11
C PRO A 15 -8.86 -0.15 30.93
N VAL A 16 -8.19 -1.28 30.79
CA VAL A 16 -7.53 -1.64 29.52
C VAL A 16 -8.65 -1.69 28.51
N ALA A 17 -8.65 -0.74 27.57
CA ALA A 17 -9.51 -0.82 26.40
C ALA A 17 -9.21 -2.16 25.73
N SER A 18 -10.14 -3.09 25.78
CA SER A 18 -10.08 -4.32 25.02
C SER A 18 -9.99 -3.90 23.54
N ALA A 19 -8.86 -4.16 22.92
CA ALA A 19 -8.78 -4.19 21.47
C ALA A 19 -9.93 -5.11 21.02
N GLY A 20 -10.81 -4.59 20.16
CA GLY A 20 -12.00 -5.29 19.73
C GLY A 20 -11.60 -6.71 19.30
N GLY A 21 -12.12 -7.70 20.03
CA GLY A 21 -11.78 -9.09 19.81
C GLY A 21 -12.12 -9.47 18.37
N VAL A 22 -11.14 -9.98 17.66
CA VAL A 22 -11.38 -10.73 16.42
C VAL A 22 -11.97 -12.05 16.89
N ASP A 23 -13.31 -12.17 16.87
CA ASP A 23 -14.01 -13.37 17.34
C ASP A 23 -13.61 -14.64 16.54
N ALA A 24 -12.98 -14.48 15.38
CA ALA A 24 -12.38 -15.54 14.56
C ALA A 24 -11.15 -15.01 13.81
N CYS A 25 -10.12 -15.84 13.69
CA CYS A 25 -8.97 -15.50 12.84
C CYS A 25 -9.40 -15.41 11.37
N PRO A 26 -8.92 -14.40 10.62
CA PRO A 26 -9.15 -14.33 9.18
C PRO A 26 -8.46 -15.51 8.47
N GLU A 27 -9.12 -16.09 7.48
CA GLU A 27 -8.49 -17.13 6.64
C GLU A 27 -7.45 -16.52 5.70
N THR A 28 -7.74 -15.32 5.19
CA THR A 28 -6.87 -14.56 4.31
C THR A 28 -6.60 -13.17 4.89
N ALA A 29 -5.35 -12.74 4.85
CA ALA A 29 -4.97 -11.36 5.12
C ALA A 29 -4.21 -10.77 3.94
N VAL A 30 -4.43 -9.51 3.67
CA VAL A 30 -3.72 -8.75 2.62
C VAL A 30 -2.78 -7.79 3.30
N LEU A 31 -1.47 -8.01 3.15
CA LEU A 31 -0.47 -7.02 3.58
C LEU A 31 -0.33 -5.98 2.48
N VAL A 32 -0.65 -4.73 2.78
CA VAL A 32 -0.64 -3.64 1.80
C VAL A 32 0.50 -2.66 2.04
N ALA A 33 1.29 -2.43 1.01
CA ALA A 33 2.23 -1.32 0.93
C ALA A 33 1.73 -0.30 -0.12
N ARG A 34 1.30 0.87 0.36
CA ARG A 34 0.73 1.94 -0.46
C ARG A 34 1.76 2.59 -1.38
N GLY A 35 1.29 3.41 -2.32
CA GLY A 35 2.17 4.21 -3.18
C GLY A 35 2.84 5.37 -2.42
N SER A 36 3.85 5.96 -3.07
CA SER A 36 4.55 7.12 -2.53
C SER A 36 3.59 8.28 -2.26
N ASP A 37 3.86 8.97 -1.15
CA ASP A 37 3.12 10.16 -0.68
C ASP A 37 1.62 9.92 -0.40
N GLN A 38 1.16 8.67 -0.39
CA GLN A 38 -0.19 8.32 0.06
C GLN A 38 -0.26 8.33 1.59
N ASN A 39 -0.03 9.48 2.19
CA ASN A 39 0.06 9.72 3.62
C ASN A 39 -0.94 10.78 4.08
N GLU A 40 -1.12 10.89 5.39
CA GLU A 40 -1.98 11.88 6.02
C GLU A 40 -1.54 13.32 5.69
N GLU A 41 -0.21 13.56 5.62
CA GLU A 41 0.37 14.86 5.26
C GLU A 41 -0.08 15.37 3.87
N HIS A 42 -0.40 14.44 2.96
CA HIS A 42 -0.88 14.76 1.61
C HIS A 42 -2.41 14.60 1.45
N GLY A 43 -3.13 14.36 2.56
CA GLY A 43 -4.59 14.17 2.52
C GLY A 43 -5.01 12.83 1.88
N GLU A 44 -4.11 11.86 1.79
CA GLU A 44 -4.33 10.56 1.14
C GLU A 44 -4.63 9.41 2.14
N TYR A 45 -4.73 9.73 3.43
CA TYR A 45 -5.12 8.76 4.46
C TYR A 45 -6.61 8.46 4.37
N VAL A 46 -6.96 7.19 4.17
CA VAL A 46 -8.37 6.79 4.01
C VAL A 46 -9.04 6.41 5.32
N GLY A 47 -8.26 6.18 6.39
CA GLY A 47 -8.77 5.66 7.66
C GLY A 47 -9.19 4.19 7.59
N PRO A 48 -9.50 3.56 8.74
CA PRO A 48 -9.98 2.19 8.78
C PRO A 48 -11.22 1.99 7.92
N GLN A 49 -11.20 0.97 7.06
CA GLN A 49 -12.26 0.64 6.11
C GLN A 49 -12.85 -0.72 6.45
N ARG A 50 -14.15 -0.88 6.24
CA ARG A 50 -14.85 -2.16 6.28
C ARG A 50 -15.33 -2.49 4.87
N TYR A 51 -14.67 -3.42 4.21
CA TYR A 51 -14.91 -3.72 2.80
C TYR A 51 -16.13 -4.60 2.55
N SER A 52 -16.54 -5.42 3.53
CA SER A 52 -17.83 -6.12 3.54
C SER A 52 -18.43 -6.10 4.93
N ALA A 53 -19.70 -6.53 5.07
CA ALA A 53 -20.36 -6.59 6.37
C ALA A 53 -19.68 -7.58 7.34
N GLN A 54 -18.97 -8.58 6.81
CA GLN A 54 -18.31 -9.63 7.57
C GLN A 54 -16.77 -9.48 7.59
N ALA A 55 -16.23 -8.44 6.94
CA ALA A 55 -14.81 -8.15 7.00
C ALA A 55 -14.43 -7.44 8.30
N PRO A 56 -13.28 -7.75 8.91
CA PRO A 56 -12.66 -6.91 9.91
C PRO A 56 -12.37 -5.51 9.35
N GLU A 57 -12.27 -4.50 10.21
CA GLU A 57 -11.79 -3.18 9.80
C GLU A 57 -10.31 -3.25 9.42
N SER A 58 -9.94 -2.57 8.32
CA SER A 58 -8.54 -2.42 7.90
C SER A 58 -7.77 -1.53 8.87
N THR A 59 -6.44 -1.48 8.73
CA THR A 59 -5.60 -0.53 9.48
C THR A 59 -5.70 0.91 8.97
N GLY A 60 -6.27 1.14 7.79
CA GLY A 60 -6.55 2.46 7.24
C GLY A 60 -5.42 3.10 6.44
N PHE A 61 -4.27 2.43 6.32
CA PHE A 61 -3.08 2.95 5.63
C PHE A 61 -2.89 2.36 4.22
N GLU A 62 -3.90 1.72 3.65
CA GLU A 62 -3.84 1.09 2.33
C GLU A 62 -3.77 2.09 1.16
N GLY A 63 -4.07 3.36 1.40
CA GLY A 63 -4.14 4.38 0.38
C GLY A 63 -5.40 4.25 -0.52
N ARG A 64 -5.75 5.36 -1.18
CA ARG A 64 -7.03 5.47 -1.93
C ARG A 64 -7.18 4.46 -3.06
N ASN A 65 -6.09 4.08 -3.73
CA ASN A 65 -6.14 3.16 -4.87
C ASN A 65 -6.48 1.73 -4.43
N PHE A 66 -5.87 1.23 -3.33
CA PHE A 66 -6.24 -0.06 -2.76
C PHE A 66 -7.64 -0.03 -2.14
N ALA A 67 -8.01 1.05 -1.45
CA ALA A 67 -9.34 1.19 -0.92
C ALA A 67 -10.40 1.12 -2.03
N ALA A 68 -10.18 1.83 -3.15
CA ALA A 68 -11.05 1.77 -4.32
C ALA A 68 -11.12 0.36 -4.92
N LEU A 69 -9.97 -0.31 -5.09
CA LEU A 69 -9.93 -1.69 -5.58
C LEU A 69 -10.76 -2.63 -4.71
N PHE A 70 -10.57 -2.64 -3.39
CA PHE A 70 -11.27 -3.57 -2.50
C PHE A 70 -12.78 -3.30 -2.44
N HIS A 71 -13.20 -2.02 -2.49
CA HIS A 71 -14.62 -1.69 -2.62
C HIS A 71 -15.20 -2.17 -3.94
N GLN A 72 -14.47 -2.03 -5.06
CA GLN A 72 -14.93 -2.51 -6.37
C GLN A 72 -14.95 -4.04 -6.44
N VAL A 73 -14.01 -4.73 -5.78
CA VAL A 73 -14.03 -6.20 -5.63
C VAL A 73 -15.31 -6.64 -4.93
N GLU A 74 -15.62 -6.08 -3.78
CA GLU A 74 -16.85 -6.44 -3.04
C GLU A 74 -18.12 -6.04 -3.78
N GLN A 75 -18.14 -4.87 -4.44
CA GLN A 75 -19.29 -4.42 -5.23
C GLN A 75 -19.58 -5.35 -6.40
N ARG A 76 -18.55 -5.84 -7.07
CA ARG A 76 -18.68 -6.68 -8.24
C ARG A 76 -18.88 -8.17 -7.89
N HIS A 77 -18.25 -8.60 -6.81
CA HIS A 77 -18.28 -9.97 -6.28
C HIS A 77 -18.67 -9.94 -4.79
N PRO A 78 -19.98 -9.76 -4.48
CA PRO A 78 -20.45 -9.65 -3.10
C PRO A 78 -20.01 -10.86 -2.25
N GLY A 79 -19.40 -10.59 -1.11
CA GLY A 79 -18.83 -11.59 -0.22
C GLY A 79 -17.37 -11.95 -0.51
N ALA A 80 -16.74 -11.40 -1.57
CA ALA A 80 -15.33 -11.68 -1.85
C ALA A 80 -14.38 -11.11 -0.77
N MET A 81 -14.81 -10.09 -0.04
CA MET A 81 -14.06 -9.52 1.08
C MET A 81 -14.49 -10.07 2.44
N ASP A 82 -15.43 -11.02 2.51
CA ASP A 82 -15.86 -11.60 3.79
C ASP A 82 -14.70 -12.33 4.48
N GLY A 83 -14.48 -11.99 5.76
CA GLY A 83 -13.38 -12.57 6.53
C GLY A 83 -11.96 -12.22 6.06
N VAL A 84 -11.80 -11.34 5.07
CA VAL A 84 -10.51 -10.85 4.61
C VAL A 84 -10.06 -9.69 5.50
N TYR A 85 -8.85 -9.80 6.09
CA TYR A 85 -8.26 -8.72 6.85
C TYR A 85 -7.25 -7.94 6.01
N VAL A 86 -7.43 -6.63 5.91
CA VAL A 86 -6.48 -5.74 5.23
C VAL A 86 -5.56 -5.10 6.26
N LEU A 87 -4.32 -5.56 6.30
CA LEU A 87 -3.24 -5.06 7.14
C LEU A 87 -2.32 -4.17 6.28
N ALA A 88 -2.61 -2.89 6.27
CA ALA A 88 -1.76 -1.94 5.58
C ALA A 88 -0.63 -1.44 6.49
N LEU A 89 0.57 -1.28 5.93
CA LEU A 89 1.74 -0.79 6.64
C LEU A 89 1.52 0.66 7.08
N ASP A 90 1.62 0.90 8.38
CA ASP A 90 1.58 2.24 8.96
C ASP A 90 2.84 3.07 8.59
N PRO A 91 2.85 4.39 8.86
CA PRO A 91 4.00 5.25 8.53
C PRO A 91 5.29 4.90 9.28
N GLU A 92 5.23 4.26 10.46
CA GLU A 92 6.42 3.83 11.21
C GLU A 92 7.06 2.60 10.55
N ALA A 93 6.24 1.66 10.08
CA ALA A 93 6.71 0.49 9.35
C ALA A 93 7.13 0.84 7.92
N TYR A 94 6.40 1.73 7.24
CA TYR A 94 6.67 2.15 5.87
C TYR A 94 6.24 3.61 5.65
N PRO A 95 7.17 4.57 5.68
CA PRO A 95 6.86 5.99 5.52
C PRO A 95 6.19 6.35 4.18
N ALA A 96 6.40 5.57 3.13
CA ALA A 96 5.94 5.84 1.76
C ALA A 96 6.34 7.24 1.25
N ALA A 97 7.47 7.77 1.71
CA ALA A 97 7.94 9.10 1.35
C ALA A 97 8.71 9.08 0.03
N MET A 98 8.47 10.10 -0.80
CA MET A 98 9.25 10.33 -2.02
C MET A 98 10.12 11.59 -1.95
N ASN A 99 9.80 12.56 -1.07
CA ASN A 99 10.52 13.81 -0.88
C ASN A 99 10.69 14.62 -2.18
N LEU A 100 9.63 14.66 -3.00
CA LEU A 100 9.60 15.56 -4.14
C LEU A 100 9.47 17.00 -3.64
N PRO A 101 10.26 17.95 -4.19
CA PRO A 101 10.02 19.38 -3.91
C PRO A 101 8.58 19.72 -4.29
N PRO A 102 7.83 20.47 -3.45
CA PRO A 102 6.45 20.83 -3.75
C PRO A 102 6.38 21.65 -5.04
N LEU A 103 5.68 21.15 -6.05
CA LEU A 103 5.43 21.88 -7.31
C LEU A 103 4.45 23.04 -7.09
N ALA A 104 3.58 22.96 -6.10
CA ALA A 104 2.63 24.00 -5.72
C ALA A 104 2.73 24.30 -4.22
N GLN A 105 2.44 25.54 -3.82
CA GLN A 105 2.22 25.88 -2.42
C GLN A 105 0.79 25.46 -2.02
N GLU A 106 0.56 25.24 -0.74
CA GLU A 106 -0.74 24.86 -0.22
C GLU A 106 -1.81 25.89 -0.65
N GLY A 107 -2.86 25.42 -1.35
CA GLY A 107 -3.92 26.26 -1.90
C GLY A 107 -3.63 26.95 -3.24
N GLU A 108 -2.49 26.70 -3.87
CA GLU A 108 -2.13 27.26 -5.17
C GLU A 108 -2.63 26.36 -6.31
N GLU A 109 -3.58 26.85 -7.13
CA GLU A 109 -4.00 26.19 -8.37
C GLU A 109 -3.03 26.57 -9.50
N LEU A 110 -2.20 25.63 -9.93
CA LEU A 110 -1.26 25.84 -11.02
C LEU A 110 -1.89 25.53 -12.38
N SER A 111 -1.81 26.47 -13.32
CA SER A 111 -2.09 26.18 -14.73
C SER A 111 -1.04 25.23 -15.32
N PRO A 112 -1.32 24.50 -16.41
CA PRO A 112 -0.33 23.66 -17.10
C PRO A 112 0.98 24.39 -17.47
N ARG A 113 0.87 25.66 -17.80
CA ARG A 113 2.05 26.52 -18.11
C ARG A 113 2.86 26.83 -16.86
N ASP A 114 2.18 27.06 -15.71
CA ASP A 114 2.85 27.34 -14.44
C ASP A 114 3.59 26.12 -13.92
N VAL A 115 3.02 24.91 -14.09
CA VAL A 115 3.69 23.65 -13.76
C VAL A 115 4.97 23.45 -14.58
N VAL A 116 4.90 23.63 -15.90
CA VAL A 116 6.09 23.54 -16.76
C VAL A 116 7.13 24.58 -16.35
N ARG A 117 6.71 25.82 -16.12
CA ARG A 117 7.61 26.89 -15.65
C ARG A 117 8.26 26.51 -14.32
N ARG A 118 7.50 26.04 -13.33
CA ARG A 118 8.00 25.61 -12.00
C ARG A 118 8.99 24.45 -12.12
N ILE A 119 8.68 23.46 -12.94
CA ILE A 119 9.62 22.35 -13.22
C ILE A 119 10.91 22.91 -13.81
N MET A 120 10.83 23.81 -14.76
CA MET A 120 12.02 24.43 -15.36
C MET A 120 12.80 25.29 -14.35
N GLU A 121 12.12 26.03 -13.46
CA GLU A 121 12.74 26.79 -12.37
C GLU A 121 13.46 25.86 -11.38
N ILE A 122 12.82 24.73 -10.98
CA ILE A 122 13.43 23.71 -10.11
C ILE A 122 14.67 23.10 -10.79
N LEU A 123 14.57 22.73 -12.07
CA LEU A 123 15.69 22.19 -12.84
C LEU A 123 16.84 23.18 -13.05
N GLN A 124 16.55 24.50 -13.07
CA GLN A 124 17.57 25.56 -13.14
C GLN A 124 18.19 25.87 -11.78
N GLN A 125 17.40 25.77 -10.71
CA GLN A 125 17.81 26.13 -9.36
C GLN A 125 18.59 25.02 -8.66
N TYR A 126 18.26 23.76 -8.99
CA TYR A 126 18.93 22.58 -8.46
C TYR A 126 19.63 21.84 -9.61
N PRO A 127 20.93 21.57 -9.53
CA PRO A 127 21.60 20.66 -10.45
C PRO A 127 20.80 19.35 -10.52
N ILE A 128 20.55 18.85 -11.73
CA ILE A 128 19.73 17.64 -11.93
C ILE A 128 20.22 16.47 -11.04
N GLY A 129 21.55 16.41 -10.82
CA GLY A 129 22.17 15.43 -9.91
C GLY A 129 21.72 15.56 -8.45
N ASP A 130 21.57 16.78 -7.93
CA ASP A 130 21.19 17.03 -6.54
C ASP A 130 19.70 16.81 -6.33
N LEU A 131 18.85 17.14 -7.32
CA LEU A 131 17.42 16.85 -7.30
C LEU A 131 17.18 15.34 -7.34
N VAL A 132 17.78 14.64 -8.28
CA VAL A 132 17.73 13.16 -8.36
C VAL A 132 18.27 12.52 -7.07
N TYR A 133 19.33 13.07 -6.50
CA TYR A 133 19.92 12.58 -5.26
C TYR A 133 18.99 12.75 -4.07
N SER A 134 18.36 13.93 -3.88
CA SER A 134 17.46 14.19 -2.75
C SER A 134 16.17 13.36 -2.83
N VAL A 135 15.56 13.26 -4.01
CA VAL A 135 14.40 12.40 -4.28
C VAL A 135 14.75 10.94 -4.06
N THR A 136 15.92 10.52 -4.56
CA THR A 136 16.38 9.12 -4.44
C THR A 136 16.66 8.76 -2.99
N LEU A 137 17.25 9.66 -2.17
CA LEU A 137 17.53 9.36 -0.76
C LEU A 137 16.27 9.16 0.05
N GLY A 138 15.26 10.03 -0.06
CA GLY A 138 14.00 9.89 0.67
C GLY A 138 13.25 8.61 0.27
N ALA A 139 13.16 8.35 -1.03
CA ALA A 139 12.57 7.11 -1.55
C ALA A 139 13.35 5.86 -1.10
N VAL A 140 14.69 5.93 -1.10
CA VAL A 140 15.55 4.80 -0.67
C VAL A 140 15.39 4.51 0.81
N ASP A 141 15.36 5.52 1.67
CA ASP A 141 15.20 5.31 3.12
C ASP A 141 13.79 4.80 3.46
N SER A 142 12.76 5.34 2.81
CA SER A 142 11.39 4.83 2.91
C SER A 142 11.30 3.37 2.47
N LEU A 143 11.86 3.06 1.30
CA LEU A 143 11.89 1.69 0.76
C LEU A 143 12.67 0.74 1.68
N ARG A 144 13.86 1.10 2.15
CA ARG A 144 14.65 0.30 3.09
C ARG A 144 13.90 0.02 4.38
N THR A 145 13.19 1.03 4.90
CA THR A 145 12.39 0.90 6.11
C THR A 145 11.24 -0.07 5.87
N GLY A 146 10.49 0.08 4.78
CA GLY A 146 9.39 -0.81 4.40
C GLY A 146 9.86 -2.26 4.19
N VAL A 147 10.91 -2.47 3.38
CA VAL A 147 11.50 -3.79 3.11
C VAL A 147 11.93 -4.51 4.39
N ARG A 148 12.54 -3.78 5.34
CA ARG A 148 13.00 -4.35 6.60
C ARG A 148 11.87 -4.64 7.58
N ASN A 149 10.82 -3.81 7.59
CA ASN A 149 9.77 -3.89 8.61
C ASN A 149 8.54 -4.69 8.15
N ALA A 150 8.23 -4.75 6.85
CA ALA A 150 7.05 -5.46 6.36
C ALA A 150 6.99 -6.95 6.83
N PRO A 151 8.08 -7.75 6.79
CA PRO A 151 8.06 -9.09 7.37
C PRO A 151 7.77 -9.09 8.87
N LYS A 152 8.31 -8.12 9.62
CA LYS A 152 8.08 -8.01 11.06
C LYS A 152 6.63 -7.69 11.40
N VAL A 153 5.97 -6.83 10.61
CA VAL A 153 4.54 -6.52 10.80
C VAL A 153 3.70 -7.78 10.68
N VAL A 154 4.03 -8.69 9.75
CA VAL A 154 3.39 -10.01 9.66
C VAL A 154 3.63 -10.83 10.90
N GLU A 155 4.90 -10.97 11.32
CA GLU A 155 5.29 -11.73 12.51
C GLU A 155 4.64 -11.19 13.78
N ASP A 156 4.63 -9.87 13.97
CA ASP A 156 4.02 -9.19 15.13
C ASP A 156 2.50 -9.38 15.16
N TYR A 157 1.83 -9.30 14.00
CA TYR A 157 0.41 -9.61 13.89
C TYR A 157 0.12 -11.06 14.34
N GLU A 158 0.86 -12.03 13.79
CA GLU A 158 0.69 -13.44 14.14
C GLU A 158 1.00 -13.74 15.60
N ALA A 159 2.04 -13.13 16.16
CA ALA A 159 2.43 -13.29 17.56
C ALA A 159 1.41 -12.67 18.52
N THR A 160 0.85 -11.51 18.17
CA THR A 160 -0.07 -10.76 19.04
C THR A 160 -1.47 -11.37 19.02
N THR A 161 -1.95 -11.78 17.85
CA THR A 161 -3.32 -12.30 17.70
C THR A 161 -3.41 -13.82 17.87
N GLY A 162 -2.30 -14.54 17.65
CA GLY A 162 -2.27 -16.00 17.54
C GLY A 162 -2.84 -16.51 16.20
N CYS A 163 -3.30 -15.62 15.32
CA CYS A 163 -3.84 -15.97 14.01
C CYS A 163 -2.72 -16.23 13.01
N ARG A 164 -2.98 -17.15 12.08
CA ARG A 164 -2.05 -17.49 11.01
C ARG A 164 -2.77 -17.55 9.66
N PRO A 165 -3.21 -16.41 9.12
CA PRO A 165 -3.87 -16.36 7.83
C PRO A 165 -2.92 -16.76 6.69
N ARG A 166 -3.49 -17.06 5.55
CA ARG A 166 -2.76 -17.01 4.28
C ARG A 166 -2.61 -15.55 3.86
N TRP A 167 -1.45 -15.19 3.35
CA TRP A 167 -1.12 -13.81 3.06
C TRP A 167 -1.13 -13.52 1.57
N VAL A 168 -1.76 -12.42 1.19
CA VAL A 168 -1.57 -11.77 -0.10
C VAL A 168 -0.59 -10.62 0.10
N ALA A 169 0.55 -10.65 -0.59
CA ALA A 169 1.49 -9.54 -0.61
C ALA A 169 1.04 -8.52 -1.66
N ALA A 170 0.63 -7.33 -1.23
CA ALA A 170 0.06 -6.32 -2.12
C ALA A 170 0.87 -5.01 -2.09
N GLY A 171 1.11 -4.41 -3.27
CA GLY A 171 1.89 -3.19 -3.36
C GLY A 171 1.56 -2.33 -4.56
N TYR A 172 1.60 -1.01 -4.37
CA TYR A 172 1.40 -0.03 -5.43
C TYR A 172 2.62 0.87 -5.56
N SER A 173 3.11 1.08 -6.80
CA SER A 173 4.24 1.99 -7.09
C SER A 173 5.49 1.61 -6.24
N GLN A 174 6.03 2.51 -5.43
CA GLN A 174 7.10 2.20 -4.48
C GLN A 174 6.74 1.02 -3.56
N GLY A 175 5.48 0.92 -3.14
CA GLY A 175 4.98 -0.19 -2.33
C GLY A 175 5.07 -1.55 -3.01
N ALA A 176 5.06 -1.63 -4.35
CA ALA A 176 5.27 -2.88 -5.07
C ALA A 176 6.66 -3.47 -4.80
N LEU A 177 7.68 -2.61 -4.62
CA LEU A 177 9.03 -3.05 -4.24
C LEU A 177 9.08 -3.59 -2.80
N VAL A 178 8.27 -3.01 -1.90
CA VAL A 178 8.13 -3.53 -0.51
C VAL A 178 7.41 -4.88 -0.53
N ALA A 179 6.32 -5.02 -1.29
CA ALA A 179 5.58 -6.26 -1.44
C ALA A 179 6.46 -7.41 -1.97
N THR A 180 7.37 -7.12 -2.91
CA THR A 180 8.34 -8.10 -3.43
C THR A 180 9.27 -8.65 -2.33
N SER A 181 9.61 -7.85 -1.32
CA SER A 181 10.45 -8.31 -0.19
C SER A 181 9.67 -9.26 0.73
N VAL A 182 8.42 -8.93 1.02
CA VAL A 182 7.54 -9.74 1.86
C VAL A 182 7.11 -11.02 1.15
N GLU A 183 6.95 -10.99 -0.18
CA GLU A 183 6.68 -12.17 -1.00
C GLU A 183 7.66 -13.31 -0.69
N SER A 184 8.97 -13.01 -0.68
CA SER A 184 10.00 -14.01 -0.41
C SER A 184 9.87 -14.60 1.00
N HIS A 185 9.69 -13.75 2.02
CA HIS A 185 9.51 -14.17 3.41
C HIS A 185 8.27 -15.08 3.60
N LEU A 186 7.15 -14.70 3.01
CA LEU A 186 5.91 -15.47 3.09
C LEU A 186 5.99 -16.80 2.33
N ALA A 187 6.70 -16.84 1.21
CA ALA A 187 6.93 -18.07 0.46
C ALA A 187 7.79 -19.05 1.25
N GLU A 188 8.90 -18.59 1.86
CA GLU A 188 9.79 -19.41 2.69
C GLU A 188 9.06 -20.01 3.90
N THR A 189 8.08 -19.29 4.46
CA THR A 189 7.28 -19.76 5.60
C THR A 189 6.03 -20.54 5.17
N GLY A 190 5.81 -20.75 3.87
CA GLY A 190 4.64 -21.46 3.32
C GLY A 190 3.30 -20.72 3.56
N ARG A 191 3.37 -19.40 3.69
CA ARG A 191 2.21 -18.54 4.03
C ARG A 191 1.74 -17.68 2.86
N LEU A 192 2.50 -17.63 1.77
CA LEU A 192 2.15 -16.84 0.59
C LEU A 192 0.99 -17.48 -0.17
N GLN A 193 -0.12 -16.77 -0.28
CA GLN A 193 -1.26 -17.16 -1.11
C GLN A 193 -1.15 -16.58 -2.52
N ALA A 194 -0.83 -15.28 -2.61
CA ALA A 194 -0.78 -14.56 -3.88
C ALA A 194 0.07 -13.28 -3.77
N VAL A 195 0.38 -12.71 -4.92
CA VAL A 195 1.00 -11.39 -5.06
C VAL A 195 0.08 -10.52 -5.91
N LEU A 196 -0.12 -9.27 -5.47
CA LEU A 196 -0.89 -8.26 -6.16
C LEU A 196 -0.09 -6.96 -6.23
N THR A 197 0.39 -6.60 -7.41
CA THR A 197 1.08 -5.33 -7.61
C THR A 197 0.45 -4.54 -8.75
N PHE A 198 0.51 -3.20 -8.67
CA PHE A 198 0.15 -2.33 -9.78
C PHE A 198 1.02 -1.07 -9.79
N GLY A 199 1.21 -0.49 -10.99
CA GLY A 199 2.18 0.58 -11.19
C GLY A 199 3.59 0.20 -10.75
N ASN A 200 3.94 -1.08 -10.87
CA ASN A 200 5.18 -1.65 -10.37
C ASN A 200 6.38 -1.21 -11.20
N PRO A 201 7.39 -0.52 -10.63
CA PRO A 201 8.59 -0.13 -11.38
C PRO A 201 9.36 -1.30 -11.99
N LEU A 202 9.15 -2.52 -11.49
CA LEU A 202 9.80 -3.73 -12.00
C LEU A 202 8.93 -4.53 -12.97
N HIS A 203 7.78 -4.00 -13.40
CA HIS A 203 6.84 -4.69 -14.30
C HIS A 203 7.48 -5.25 -15.56
N GLN A 204 8.38 -4.50 -16.20
CA GLN A 204 9.10 -4.93 -17.41
C GLN A 204 10.45 -5.59 -17.14
N VAL A 205 10.74 -5.95 -15.89
CA VAL A 205 12.00 -6.58 -15.48
C VAL A 205 11.80 -8.09 -15.30
N PRO A 206 12.15 -8.95 -16.29
CA PRO A 206 11.74 -10.36 -16.29
C PRO A 206 12.23 -11.17 -15.09
N TRP A 207 13.44 -10.89 -14.58
CA TRP A 207 14.02 -11.59 -13.42
C TRP A 207 13.40 -11.17 -12.08
N ALA A 208 12.62 -10.08 -12.06
CA ALA A 208 11.97 -9.57 -10.86
C ALA A 208 10.50 -10.03 -10.74
N GLN A 209 9.93 -10.57 -11.82
CA GLN A 209 8.55 -11.02 -11.84
C GLN A 209 8.41 -12.43 -11.29
N ASN A 210 7.33 -12.66 -10.53
CA ASN A 210 6.92 -13.98 -10.02
C ASN A 210 8.11 -14.83 -9.50
N ARG A 211 8.93 -14.25 -8.65
CA ARG A 211 10.19 -14.85 -8.16
C ARG A 211 9.97 -16.12 -7.34
N THR A 212 8.80 -16.27 -6.75
CA THR A 212 8.39 -17.42 -5.94
C THR A 212 7.75 -18.54 -6.75
N GLY A 213 7.52 -18.33 -8.06
CA GLY A 213 6.96 -19.32 -8.96
C GLY A 213 5.49 -19.64 -8.67
N LEU A 214 4.74 -18.67 -8.20
CA LEU A 214 3.29 -18.81 -8.01
C LEU A 214 2.59 -19.18 -9.31
N PRO A 215 1.48 -19.94 -9.26
CA PRO A 215 0.59 -20.12 -10.40
C PRO A 215 0.14 -18.77 -10.96
N ALA A 216 -0.05 -18.69 -12.29
CA ALA A 216 -0.38 -17.41 -12.96
C ALA A 216 -1.66 -16.75 -12.40
N ASN A 217 -2.63 -17.53 -11.93
CA ASN A 217 -3.85 -17.01 -11.31
C ASN A 217 -3.65 -16.53 -9.86
N ARG A 218 -2.44 -16.61 -9.33
CA ARG A 218 -2.05 -16.13 -8.00
C ARG A 218 -1.01 -15.00 -8.04
N TYR A 219 -0.64 -14.58 -9.24
CA TYR A 219 0.29 -13.48 -9.46
C TYR A 219 -0.34 -12.44 -10.37
N VAL A 220 -0.67 -11.29 -9.82
CA VAL A 220 -1.24 -10.14 -10.53
C VAL A 220 -0.24 -9.01 -10.47
N ASP A 221 0.27 -8.60 -11.63
CA ASP A 221 1.15 -7.44 -11.78
C ASP A 221 0.59 -6.53 -12.89
N TYR A 222 -0.14 -5.50 -12.48
CA TYR A 222 -0.95 -4.66 -13.36
C TYR A 222 -0.25 -3.35 -13.69
N CYS A 223 -0.09 -3.07 -14.96
CA CYS A 223 0.39 -1.81 -15.49
C CYS A 223 -0.66 -1.18 -16.41
N LEU A 224 -1.14 0.02 -16.07
CA LEU A 224 -2.03 0.79 -16.93
C LEU A 224 -1.26 1.26 -18.18
N ASP A 225 -1.89 1.11 -19.36
CA ASP A 225 -1.33 1.61 -20.61
C ASP A 225 -0.94 3.08 -20.50
N GLY A 226 0.32 3.39 -20.73
CA GLY A 226 0.88 4.73 -20.66
C GLY A 226 1.23 5.23 -19.25
N ASP A 227 1.25 4.35 -18.27
CA ASP A 227 1.88 4.62 -16.98
C ASP A 227 3.41 4.45 -17.11
N PHE A 228 4.13 5.57 -17.16
CA PHE A 228 5.58 5.60 -17.38
C PHE A 228 6.40 4.94 -16.25
N VAL A 229 5.82 4.67 -15.10
CA VAL A 229 6.52 4.04 -13.97
C VAL A 229 6.71 2.55 -14.20
N CYS A 230 5.74 1.91 -14.85
CA CYS A 230 5.77 0.48 -15.17
C CYS A 230 5.88 0.20 -16.67
N ASP A 231 5.64 1.21 -17.55
CA ASP A 231 5.82 1.15 -19.01
C ASP A 231 6.95 2.09 -19.43
N PHE A 232 8.15 1.55 -19.69
CA PHE A 232 9.32 2.33 -20.10
C PHE A 232 9.34 2.70 -21.61
N SER A 233 8.19 2.65 -22.28
CA SER A 233 8.11 3.05 -23.68
C SER A 233 8.26 4.56 -23.86
N LEU A 234 8.76 5.00 -25.03
CA LEU A 234 8.82 6.42 -25.38
C LEU A 234 7.42 7.05 -25.46
N GLU A 235 6.42 6.25 -25.81
CA GLU A 235 5.02 6.69 -25.86
C GLU A 235 4.49 7.00 -24.46
N ALA A 236 4.74 6.13 -23.47
CA ALA A 236 4.37 6.34 -22.09
C ALA A 236 5.08 7.57 -21.50
N ALA A 237 6.37 7.76 -21.78
CA ALA A 237 7.13 8.93 -21.35
C ALA A 237 6.54 10.23 -21.94
N ASN A 238 6.21 10.27 -23.24
CA ASN A 238 5.58 11.44 -23.86
C ASN A 238 4.18 11.71 -23.28
N ARG A 239 3.41 10.67 -23.03
CA ARG A 239 2.08 10.78 -22.39
C ARG A 239 2.18 11.29 -20.97
N ALA A 240 3.14 10.79 -20.19
CA ALA A 240 3.38 11.26 -18.81
C ALA A 240 3.70 12.75 -18.76
N LEU A 241 4.51 13.26 -19.68
CA LEU A 241 4.80 14.69 -19.80
C LEU A 241 3.53 15.51 -20.15
N ALA A 242 2.64 14.97 -20.97
CA ALA A 242 1.41 15.65 -21.38
C ALA A 242 0.33 15.65 -20.28
N THR A 243 0.26 14.59 -19.46
CA THR A 243 -0.78 14.36 -18.45
C THR A 243 -0.29 14.54 -17.00
N LYS A 244 0.92 15.07 -16.79
CA LYS A 244 1.52 15.27 -15.46
C LYS A 244 1.56 14.00 -14.61
N ALA A 245 1.77 12.85 -15.24
CA ALA A 245 1.77 11.55 -14.59
C ALA A 245 0.42 11.14 -13.93
N GLU A 246 -0.69 11.82 -14.24
CA GLU A 246 -2.03 11.49 -13.72
C GLU A 246 -2.38 10.02 -13.92
N ARG A 247 -1.88 9.41 -15.02
CA ARG A 247 -2.12 8.00 -15.34
C ARG A 247 -1.62 7.07 -14.22
N HIS A 248 -0.42 7.34 -13.70
CA HIS A 248 0.13 6.57 -12.59
C HIS A 248 -0.73 6.68 -11.32
N ALA A 249 -1.34 7.82 -11.06
CA ALA A 249 -2.17 8.04 -9.88
C ALA A 249 -3.60 7.48 -10.01
N SER A 250 -4.05 7.05 -11.22
CA SER A 250 -5.46 6.82 -11.52
C SER A 250 -5.96 5.38 -11.35
N TYR A 251 -5.11 4.43 -10.94
CA TYR A 251 -5.50 3.03 -10.75
C TYR A 251 -6.76 2.89 -9.90
N PHE A 252 -7.79 2.23 -10.46
CA PHE A 252 -9.09 1.95 -9.82
C PHE A 252 -9.88 3.18 -9.38
N LEU A 253 -9.43 4.39 -9.71
CA LEU A 253 -10.16 5.62 -9.40
C LEU A 253 -11.10 5.99 -10.55
N GLY A 254 -12.39 6.13 -10.23
CA GLY A 254 -13.46 6.39 -11.22
C GLY A 254 -14.12 5.12 -11.76
N GLU A 255 -14.71 5.22 -12.95
CA GLU A 255 -15.36 4.10 -13.62
C GLU A 255 -14.32 3.07 -14.09
N PRO A 256 -14.47 1.79 -13.71
CA PRO A 256 -13.49 0.75 -14.08
C PRO A 256 -13.39 0.58 -15.61
N THR A 257 -12.17 0.55 -16.09
CA THR A 257 -11.87 0.15 -17.47
C THR A 257 -12.03 -1.37 -17.64
N GLU A 258 -12.01 -1.88 -18.87
CA GLU A 258 -12.02 -3.32 -19.12
C GLU A 258 -10.83 -4.04 -18.47
N GLN A 259 -9.66 -3.40 -18.44
CA GLN A 259 -8.46 -3.93 -17.76
C GLN A 259 -8.64 -3.93 -16.23
N ASP A 260 -9.20 -2.85 -15.65
CA ASP A 260 -9.51 -2.82 -14.22
C ASP A 260 -10.47 -3.95 -13.83
N VAL A 261 -11.50 -4.19 -14.65
CA VAL A 261 -12.46 -5.28 -14.43
C VAL A 261 -11.77 -6.65 -14.41
N GLN A 262 -10.84 -6.91 -15.32
CA GLN A 262 -10.08 -8.16 -15.32
C GLN A 262 -9.25 -8.33 -14.03
N VAL A 263 -8.62 -7.26 -13.55
CA VAL A 263 -7.86 -7.28 -12.30
C VAL A 263 -8.78 -7.48 -11.10
N ILE A 264 -9.91 -6.79 -11.05
CA ILE A 264 -10.92 -6.94 -9.98
C ILE A 264 -11.41 -8.39 -9.92
N ASP A 265 -11.74 -9.00 -11.07
CA ASP A 265 -12.18 -10.40 -11.16
C ASP A 265 -11.07 -11.37 -10.71
N ALA A 266 -9.81 -11.13 -11.07
CA ALA A 266 -8.66 -11.92 -10.64
C ALA A 266 -8.45 -11.82 -9.12
N VAL A 267 -8.53 -10.61 -8.55
CA VAL A 267 -8.39 -10.38 -7.11
C VAL A 267 -9.51 -11.08 -6.34
N ALA A 268 -10.76 -10.96 -6.80
CA ALA A 268 -11.88 -11.69 -6.20
C ALA A 268 -11.63 -13.21 -6.20
N GLY A 269 -11.16 -13.77 -7.32
CA GLY A 269 -10.80 -15.17 -7.42
C GLY A 269 -9.68 -15.60 -6.45
N ILE A 270 -8.68 -14.73 -6.21
CA ILE A 270 -7.63 -14.96 -5.21
C ILE A 270 -8.22 -15.01 -3.80
N LEU A 271 -9.02 -14.01 -3.43
CA LEU A 271 -9.52 -13.86 -2.06
C LEU A 271 -10.54 -14.94 -1.68
N THR A 272 -11.30 -15.44 -2.65
CA THR A 272 -12.31 -16.51 -2.42
C THR A 272 -11.77 -17.92 -2.59
N SER A 273 -10.50 -18.11 -3.02
CA SER A 273 -9.93 -19.45 -3.17
C SER A 273 -9.50 -20.03 -1.83
N HIS A 274 -10.02 -21.18 -1.47
CA HIS A 274 -9.73 -21.92 -0.22
C HIS A 274 -8.71 -23.06 -0.40
N ASP A 275 -7.96 -23.10 -1.54
CA ASP A 275 -7.00 -24.17 -1.86
C ASP A 275 -5.62 -23.93 -1.22
#